data_4fc0c9ad0af45e81fbec7f4a3b84579a
#
_entry.id   4fc0c9ad0af45e81fbec7f4a3b84579a
#
_cell.length_a   1.000
_cell.length_b   1.000
_cell.length_c   1.000
_cell.angle_alpha   90.00
_cell.angle_beta   90.00
_cell.angle_gamma   90.00
#
_symmetry.space_group_name_H-M   'P 1'
#
loop_
_entity.id
_entity.type
_entity.pdbx_description
1 polymer ?
#
loop_
_entity_poly.entity_id
_entity_poly.type
_entity_poly.pdbx_seq_one_letter_code
_entity_poly.pdbx_strand_id
1 'polypeptide(L)'
;MSKDSIALIGFMATGKSIIGKALKEHLGKNYTFVETDLLIVERAGKSIPKIFSEDGEALFREYELEACKQVAQLKKSIISCGGGVVLNQENIEILKQTCQIVLLTATPEVIYRRAMGEGKENRPIINKEEPF
;
A
#
# COMPACT_ATOMS: atom_id res chain seq x y z
N MET A 1 -11.85 -14.94 15.23
CA MET A 1 -12.06 -14.71 13.84
C MET A 1 -10.78 -14.61 13.10
N SER A 2 -10.65 -15.33 12.05
CA SER A 2 -9.43 -15.22 11.30
C SER A 2 -9.49 -14.00 10.41
N LYS A 3 -8.34 -13.41 10.16
CA LYS A 3 -8.24 -12.25 9.30
C LYS A 3 -7.84 -12.72 7.93
N ASP A 4 -8.76 -12.65 7.00
CA ASP A 4 -8.52 -13.14 5.65
C ASP A 4 -7.80 -12.13 4.77
N SER A 5 -7.88 -10.86 5.09
CA SER A 5 -7.27 -9.84 4.27
C SER A 5 -5.85 -9.56 4.71
N ILE A 6 -5.03 -9.10 3.79
CA ILE A 6 -3.64 -8.77 4.04
C ILE A 6 -3.40 -7.33 3.63
N ALA A 7 -2.88 -6.53 4.53
CA ALA A 7 -2.55 -5.15 4.23
C ALA A 7 -1.03 -5.01 4.16
N LEU A 8 -0.54 -4.60 3.00
CA LEU A 8 0.89 -4.42 2.78
C LEU A 8 1.22 -2.96 3.03
N ILE A 9 2.10 -2.71 3.98
CA ILE A 9 2.50 -1.35 4.32
C ILE A 9 4.01 -1.21 4.13
N GLY A 10 4.46 0.04 4.08
CA GLY A 10 5.87 0.31 3.85
C GLY A 10 6.02 1.55 3.02
N PHE A 11 7.24 2.05 2.92
CA PHE A 11 7.48 3.24 2.12
C PHE A 11 7.38 2.93 0.64
N MET A 12 7.26 3.98 -0.18
CA MET A 12 7.23 3.80 -1.61
C MET A 12 8.50 3.08 -2.06
N ALA A 13 8.44 2.43 -3.20
CA ALA A 13 9.56 1.72 -3.79
C ALA A 13 9.98 0.47 -3.01
N THR A 14 9.12 -0.03 -2.11
CA THR A 14 9.41 -1.30 -1.43
C THR A 14 8.77 -2.49 -2.13
N GLY A 15 8.00 -2.25 -3.21
CA GLY A 15 7.46 -3.36 -3.98
C GLY A 15 6.08 -3.81 -3.57
N LYS A 16 5.34 -2.98 -2.84
CA LYS A 16 4.03 -3.39 -2.35
C LYS A 16 3.09 -3.85 -3.46
N SER A 17 3.04 -3.11 -4.56
CA SER A 17 2.14 -3.48 -5.63
C SER A 17 2.57 -4.75 -6.34
N ILE A 18 3.86 -4.92 -6.54
CA ILE A 18 4.38 -6.11 -7.20
C ILE A 18 4.11 -7.34 -6.35
N ILE A 19 4.41 -7.24 -5.06
CA ILE A 19 4.20 -8.36 -4.17
C ILE A 19 2.71 -8.64 -4.00
N GLY A 20 1.90 -7.57 -3.93
CA GLY A 20 0.47 -7.76 -3.78
C GLY A 20 -0.15 -8.49 -4.95
N LYS A 21 0.27 -8.14 -6.16
CA LYS A 21 -0.25 -8.82 -7.34
C LYS A 21 0.21 -10.26 -7.40
N ALA A 22 1.44 -10.52 -6.98
CA ALA A 22 1.93 -11.90 -6.94
C ALA A 22 1.17 -12.72 -5.92
N LEU A 23 0.86 -12.12 -4.78
CA LEU A 23 0.07 -12.83 -3.77
C LEU A 23 -1.32 -13.14 -4.28
N LYS A 24 -1.92 -12.21 -5.01
CA LYS A 24 -3.25 -12.46 -5.54
C LYS A 24 -3.23 -13.65 -6.48
N GLU A 25 -2.23 -13.73 -7.34
CA GLU A 25 -2.12 -14.85 -8.24
C GLU A 25 -1.95 -16.16 -7.48
N HIS A 26 -1.16 -16.11 -6.43
CA HIS A 26 -0.91 -17.31 -5.65
C HIS A 26 -2.15 -17.75 -4.87
N LEU A 27 -2.89 -16.79 -4.32
CA LEU A 27 -4.06 -17.11 -3.50
C LEU A 27 -5.31 -17.40 -4.30
N GLY A 28 -5.36 -16.97 -5.56
CA GLY A 28 -6.39 -17.39 -6.46
C GLY A 28 -7.54 -16.41 -6.62
N LYS A 29 -8.59 -16.89 -7.26
CA LYS A 29 -9.69 -16.05 -7.69
C LYS A 29 -10.49 -15.44 -6.57
N ASN A 30 -10.47 -16.07 -5.42
CA ASN A 30 -11.28 -15.56 -4.32
C ASN A 30 -10.69 -14.30 -3.69
N TYR A 31 -9.44 -13.97 -4.04
CA TYR A 31 -8.80 -12.79 -3.48
C TYR A 31 -8.82 -11.63 -4.47
N THR A 32 -8.97 -10.42 -3.94
CA THR A 32 -9.00 -9.20 -4.74
C THR A 32 -7.81 -8.34 -4.35
N PHE A 33 -7.20 -7.69 -5.34
CA PHE A 33 -6.09 -6.78 -5.09
C PHE A 33 -6.61 -5.36 -5.16
N VAL A 34 -6.29 -4.54 -4.15
CA VAL A 34 -6.77 -3.18 -4.03
C VAL A 34 -5.63 -2.27 -3.63
N GLU A 35 -5.59 -1.07 -4.20
CA GLU A 35 -4.59 -0.07 -3.81
C GLU A 35 -5.29 1.11 -3.21
N THR A 36 -4.88 1.52 -2.01
CA THR A 36 -5.54 2.64 -1.35
C THR A 36 -5.35 3.94 -2.12
N ASP A 37 -4.18 4.12 -2.75
CA ASP A 37 -3.95 5.34 -3.51
C ASP A 37 -4.92 5.49 -4.67
N LEU A 38 -5.29 4.40 -5.32
CA LEU A 38 -6.27 4.47 -6.40
C LEU A 38 -7.64 4.84 -5.88
N LEU A 39 -8.00 4.35 -4.70
CA LEU A 39 -9.27 4.72 -4.11
C LEU A 39 -9.32 6.20 -3.78
N ILE A 40 -8.19 6.74 -3.33
CA ILE A 40 -8.12 8.15 -3.04
C ILE A 40 -8.32 8.97 -4.31
N VAL A 41 -7.66 8.57 -5.39
CA VAL A 41 -7.80 9.29 -6.65
C VAL A 41 -9.24 9.23 -7.14
N GLU A 42 -9.87 8.08 -7.02
CA GLU A 42 -11.25 7.95 -7.46
C GLU A 42 -12.18 8.83 -6.64
N ARG A 43 -11.97 8.85 -5.34
CA ARG A 43 -12.84 9.64 -4.47
C ARG A 43 -12.66 11.13 -4.69
N ALA A 44 -11.41 11.56 -4.87
CA ALA A 44 -11.11 12.97 -5.04
C ALA A 44 -11.39 13.48 -6.44
N GLY A 45 -11.37 12.59 -7.42
CA GLY A 45 -11.55 13.00 -8.80
C GLY A 45 -10.35 13.69 -9.39
N LYS A 46 -9.18 13.53 -8.78
CA LYS A 46 -7.95 14.15 -9.27
C LYS A 46 -6.75 13.37 -8.75
N SER A 47 -5.60 13.64 -9.33
CA SER A 47 -4.38 12.92 -8.97
C SER A 47 -3.91 13.32 -7.57
N ILE A 48 -3.08 12.47 -6.97
CA ILE A 48 -2.58 12.75 -5.64
C ILE A 48 -1.77 14.04 -5.59
N PRO A 49 -0.86 14.31 -6.54
CA PRO A 49 -0.17 15.60 -6.51
C PRO A 49 -1.13 16.78 -6.58
N LYS A 50 -2.23 16.64 -7.31
CA LYS A 50 -3.20 17.72 -7.37
C LYS A 50 -3.94 17.90 -6.06
N ILE A 51 -4.22 16.80 -5.37
CA ILE A 51 -4.84 16.90 -4.06
C ILE A 51 -3.95 17.70 -3.14
N PHE A 52 -2.66 17.39 -3.13
CA PHE A 52 -1.74 18.12 -2.27
C PHE A 52 -1.65 19.58 -2.64
N SER A 53 -1.57 19.91 -3.93
CA SER A 53 -1.37 21.28 -4.33
C SER A 53 -2.64 22.12 -4.21
N GLU A 54 -3.80 21.51 -4.43
CA GLU A 54 -5.04 22.27 -4.43
C GLU A 54 -5.77 22.20 -3.11
N ASP A 55 -5.70 21.06 -2.43
CA ASP A 55 -6.49 20.85 -1.22
C ASP A 55 -5.65 20.74 0.04
N GLY A 56 -4.37 20.45 -0.09
CA GLY A 56 -3.49 20.41 1.06
C GLY A 56 -3.38 19.02 1.67
N GLU A 57 -2.37 18.86 2.50
CA GLU A 57 -2.07 17.57 3.08
C GLU A 57 -3.17 17.09 4.02
N ALA A 58 -3.78 18.00 4.76
CA ALA A 58 -4.80 17.60 5.73
C ALA A 58 -5.96 16.89 5.04
N LEU A 59 -6.42 17.43 3.90
CA LEU A 59 -7.51 16.77 3.22
C LEU A 59 -7.07 15.46 2.61
N PHE A 60 -5.83 15.37 2.11
CA PHE A 60 -5.33 14.11 1.62
C PHE A 60 -5.36 13.05 2.71
N ARG A 61 -4.98 13.42 3.94
CA ARG A 61 -4.97 12.46 5.03
C ARG A 61 -6.39 12.01 5.38
N GLU A 62 -7.37 12.88 5.20
CA GLU A 62 -8.76 12.45 5.41
C GLU A 62 -9.19 11.45 4.36
N TYR A 63 -8.82 11.70 3.10
CA TYR A 63 -9.10 10.72 2.06
C TYR A 63 -8.44 9.39 2.36
N GLU A 64 -7.22 9.45 2.87
CA GLU A 64 -6.48 8.24 3.18
C GLU A 64 -7.16 7.44 4.28
N LEU A 65 -7.63 8.14 5.32
CA LEU A 65 -8.32 7.47 6.40
C LEU A 65 -9.61 6.83 5.90
N GLU A 66 -10.36 7.53 5.05
CA GLU A 66 -11.57 6.95 4.51
C GLU A 66 -11.28 5.75 3.63
N ALA A 67 -10.19 5.78 2.88
CA ALA A 67 -9.81 4.63 2.07
C ALA A 67 -9.50 3.44 2.97
N CYS A 68 -8.81 3.67 4.08
CA CYS A 68 -8.50 2.60 5.01
C CYS A 68 -9.78 2.00 5.60
N LYS A 69 -10.73 2.86 5.94
CA LYS A 69 -12.00 2.36 6.45
C LYS A 69 -12.72 1.51 5.41
N GLN A 70 -12.66 1.95 4.17
CA GLN A 70 -13.34 1.24 3.11
C GLN A 70 -12.74 -0.14 2.87
N VAL A 71 -11.40 -0.22 2.77
CA VAL A 71 -10.78 -1.50 2.50
C VAL A 71 -10.84 -2.43 3.70
N ALA A 72 -10.94 -1.89 4.90
CA ALA A 72 -11.05 -2.73 6.09
C ALA A 72 -12.34 -3.53 6.11
N GLN A 73 -13.32 -3.12 5.33
CA GLN A 73 -14.58 -3.84 5.27
C GLN A 73 -14.62 -4.92 4.20
N LEU A 74 -13.58 -4.99 3.38
CA LEU A 74 -13.52 -6.01 2.35
C LEU A 74 -13.08 -7.33 2.96
N LYS A 75 -13.41 -8.41 2.27
CA LYS A 75 -12.99 -9.73 2.69
C LYS A 75 -12.06 -10.31 1.67
N LYS A 76 -11.12 -11.11 2.11
CA LYS A 76 -10.18 -11.79 1.22
C LYS A 76 -9.56 -10.82 0.24
N SER A 77 -9.00 -9.74 0.77
CA SER A 77 -8.41 -8.71 -0.06
C SER A 77 -6.93 -8.57 0.26
N ILE A 78 -6.17 -8.27 -0.76
CA ILE A 78 -4.78 -7.91 -0.62
C ILE A 78 -4.71 -6.43 -0.89
N ILE A 79 -4.35 -5.66 0.13
CA ILE A 79 -4.43 -4.22 0.07
C ILE A 79 -3.03 -3.64 0.05
N SER A 80 -2.69 -2.95 -1.03
CA SER A 80 -1.42 -2.25 -1.11
C SER A 80 -1.66 -0.83 -0.61
N CYS A 81 -1.10 -0.52 0.54
CA CYS A 81 -1.34 0.76 1.17
C CYS A 81 -0.34 1.80 0.71
N GLY A 82 -0.78 3.05 0.59
CA GLY A 82 0.13 4.13 0.25
C GLY A 82 1.21 4.28 1.30
N GLY A 83 2.32 4.89 0.89
CA GLY A 83 3.48 4.97 1.77
C GLY A 83 3.22 5.73 3.06
N GLY A 84 2.30 6.68 3.05
CA GLY A 84 2.02 7.47 4.24
C GLY A 84 1.03 6.86 5.20
N VAL A 85 0.44 5.71 4.85
CA VAL A 85 -0.56 5.11 5.71
C VAL A 85 0.00 4.81 7.10
N VAL A 86 1.28 4.42 7.16
CA VAL A 86 1.88 4.07 8.45
C VAL A 86 2.08 5.26 9.36
N LEU A 87 1.99 6.48 8.82
CA LEU A 87 2.23 7.67 9.63
C LEU A 87 1.07 8.02 10.55
N ASN A 88 -0.09 7.43 10.31
CA ASN A 88 -1.26 7.71 11.12
C ASN A 88 -1.66 6.43 11.85
N GLN A 89 -1.52 6.47 13.17
CA GLN A 89 -1.85 5.32 13.98
C GLN A 89 -3.28 4.85 13.78
N GLU A 90 -4.17 5.79 13.51
CA GLU A 90 -5.57 5.43 13.32
C GLU A 90 -5.77 4.54 12.10
N ASN A 91 -5.03 4.80 11.02
CA ASN A 91 -5.09 3.95 9.85
C ASN A 91 -4.71 2.52 10.19
N ILE A 92 -3.63 2.38 10.95
CA ILE A 92 -3.14 1.06 11.32
C ILE A 92 -4.16 0.34 12.19
N GLU A 93 -4.77 1.04 13.14
CA GLU A 93 -5.73 0.41 14.01
C GLU A 93 -6.95 -0.06 13.27
N ILE A 94 -7.40 0.72 12.28
CA ILE A 94 -8.53 0.32 11.47
C ILE A 94 -8.20 -0.93 10.67
N LEU A 95 -7.04 -0.95 10.05
CA LEU A 95 -6.66 -2.10 9.23
C LEU A 95 -6.44 -3.34 10.07
N LYS A 96 -5.90 -3.18 11.26
CA LYS A 96 -5.61 -4.34 12.12
C LYS A 96 -6.86 -5.10 12.53
N GLN A 97 -8.00 -4.45 12.48
CA GLN A 97 -9.22 -5.12 12.90
C GLN A 97 -9.59 -6.27 11.98
N THR A 98 -9.29 -6.14 10.70
CA THR A 98 -9.71 -7.17 9.73
C THR A 98 -8.58 -7.69 8.87
N CYS A 99 -7.40 -7.10 8.95
CA CYS A 99 -6.30 -7.48 8.08
C CYS A 99 -5.09 -7.92 8.88
N GLN A 100 -4.34 -8.82 8.29
CA GLN A 100 -3.00 -9.09 8.77
C GLN A 100 -2.10 -8.03 8.16
N ILE A 101 -1.35 -7.34 8.99
CA ILE A 101 -0.49 -6.25 8.54
C ILE A 101 0.89 -6.82 8.24
N VAL A 102 1.36 -6.61 7.03
CA VAL A 102 2.69 -7.06 6.63
C VAL A 102 3.52 -5.86 6.23
N LEU A 103 4.60 -5.64 6.94
CA LEU A 103 5.49 -4.52 6.65
C LEU A 103 6.57 -4.97 5.69
N LEU A 104 6.62 -4.33 4.55
CA LEU A 104 7.67 -4.59 3.57
C LEU A 104 8.78 -3.58 3.79
N THR A 105 10.00 -4.07 3.89
CA THR A 105 11.13 -3.20 4.12
C THR A 105 12.17 -3.41 3.04
N ALA A 106 13.01 -2.40 2.86
CA ALA A 106 14.12 -2.49 1.94
C ALA A 106 15.20 -1.58 2.49
N THR A 107 16.44 -1.88 2.13
CA THR A 107 17.52 -1.03 2.57
C THR A 107 17.38 0.33 1.91
N PRO A 108 17.93 1.38 2.51
CA PRO A 108 17.83 2.70 1.91
C PRO A 108 18.37 2.76 0.49
N GLU A 109 19.40 1.99 0.22
CA GLU A 109 19.97 2.01 -1.10
C GLU A 109 19.06 1.36 -2.13
N VAL A 110 18.39 0.28 -1.76
CA VAL A 110 17.44 -0.36 -2.67
C VAL A 110 16.28 0.58 -2.93
N ILE A 111 15.79 1.25 -1.91
CA ILE A 111 14.71 2.21 -2.07
C ILE A 111 15.12 3.32 -3.02
N TYR A 112 16.33 3.82 -2.83
CA TYR A 112 16.84 4.88 -3.68
C TYR A 112 16.90 4.45 -5.14
N ARG A 113 17.43 3.26 -5.39
CA ARG A 113 17.54 2.78 -6.75
C ARG A 113 16.19 2.61 -7.42
N ARG A 114 15.21 2.10 -6.68
CA ARG A 114 13.89 1.90 -7.25
C ARG A 114 13.18 3.22 -7.49
N ALA A 115 13.33 4.16 -6.57
CA ALA A 115 12.72 5.45 -6.75
C ALA A 115 13.31 6.19 -7.94
N MET A 116 14.59 5.93 -8.23
CA MET A 116 15.23 6.58 -9.36
C MET A 116 15.02 5.82 -10.67
N GLY A 117 14.19 4.79 -10.63
CA GLY A 117 13.86 4.08 -11.86
C GLY A 117 14.76 2.94 -12.21
N GLU A 118 15.72 2.63 -11.38
CA GLU A 118 16.63 1.55 -11.69
C GLU A 118 16.08 0.20 -11.35
N GLY A 119 14.98 0.18 -10.67
CA GLY A 119 14.36 -1.09 -10.31
C GLY A 119 13.38 -1.56 -11.30
N LYS A 120 13.43 -1.06 -12.54
CA LYS A 120 12.44 -1.48 -13.46
C LYS A 120 12.54 -2.90 -13.85
N GLU A 121 13.56 -3.60 -13.48
CA GLU A 121 13.54 -5.01 -13.68
C GLU A 121 12.49 -5.64 -12.83
N ASN A 122 11.89 -4.88 -11.97
CA ASN A 122 10.80 -5.38 -11.13
C ASN A 122 11.21 -6.54 -10.28
N ARG A 123 12.40 -6.48 -9.75
CA ARG A 123 12.81 -7.49 -8.84
C ARG A 123 12.04 -7.40 -7.57
N PRO A 124 11.54 -8.53 -7.04
CA PRO A 124 10.78 -8.49 -5.81
C PRO A 124 11.63 -7.97 -4.69
N ILE A 125 10.97 -7.32 -3.78
CA ILE A 125 11.64 -6.73 -2.66
C ILE A 125 12.27 -7.73 -1.77
N ILE A 126 11.79 -8.94 -1.82
CA ILE A 126 12.30 -9.94 -0.97
C ILE A 126 13.71 -10.26 -1.22
N ASN A 127 14.27 -9.76 -2.25
CA ASN A 127 15.65 -9.98 -2.49
C ASN A 127 16.45 -9.24 -1.48
N LYS A 128 16.38 -9.66 -0.26
CA LYS A 128 16.95 -8.95 0.79
C LYS A 128 18.41 -9.06 0.87
N GLU A 129 18.95 -9.98 0.21
CA GLU A 129 20.34 -10.01 0.23
C GLU A 129 20.90 -8.97 -0.64
N GLU A 130 20.09 -8.24 -1.30
CA GLU A 130 20.53 -7.21 -2.12
C GLU A 130 21.36 -6.31 -1.30
N PRO A 131 22.60 -6.42 -1.27
CA PRO A 131 23.38 -5.51 -0.47
C PRO A 131 23.54 -4.27 -1.27
N PHE A 132 24.21 -3.37 -0.76
CA PHE A 132 24.43 -2.19 -1.51
C PHE A 132 25.62 -2.31 -2.36
#